data_327f957b0e5634237ee8b78cdde7cc25
#
_entry.id   327f957b0e5634237ee8b78cdde7cc25
#
_cell.length_a   1.000
_cell.length_b   1.000
_cell.length_c   1.000
_cell.angle_alpha   90.00
_cell.angle_beta   90.00
_cell.angle_gamma   90.00
#
_symmetry.space_group_name_H-M   'P 1'
#
loop_
_entity.id
_entity.type
_entity.pdbx_description
1 polymer ?
#
loop_
_entity_poly.entity_id
_entity_poly.type
_entity_poly.pdbx_seq_one_letter_code
_entity_poly.pdbx_strand_id
1 'polypeptide(L)'
;MSINGGMTEQMIVPESCLIELDSRVPVQDACLVEPLAVAIHGFVKTKTKNHHRIAVIGGGTIGICTIAAARYLGCKVDLYAKYDHQIEAGLKLGAGELNGQYDRVIDCVGNDDTLKLSVNHCKPGSWLVLLGIPLKGINLPGLKTIMNEIKVLPSIMYSSTDGVKDFEIAAKVLAKFPNIGKTIITHRFSLEESEEAFRVAADKTSESIKVIFDPNIS
;
A
#
# COMPACT_ATOMS: atom_id res chain seq x y z
N MET A 1 5.83 25.81 -9.82
CA MET A 1 6.78 26.02 -8.71
C MET A 1 7.18 24.64 -8.22
N SER A 2 8.43 24.25 -8.35
CA SER A 2 8.93 22.97 -7.80
C SER A 2 9.14 23.17 -6.30
N ILE A 3 8.49 22.35 -5.50
CA ILE A 3 8.74 22.28 -4.04
C ILE A 3 9.86 21.26 -3.85
N ASN A 4 10.83 21.58 -3.00
CA ASN A 4 11.92 20.65 -2.64
C ASN A 4 11.33 19.37 -2.01
N GLY A 5 12.03 18.23 -2.17
CA GLY A 5 11.62 16.98 -1.57
C GLY A 5 11.75 16.96 -0.05
N GLY A 6 11.17 15.94 0.59
CA GLY A 6 11.15 15.80 2.05
C GLY A 6 12.36 15.09 2.66
N MET A 7 13.44 14.82 1.90
CA MET A 7 14.69 14.26 2.42
C MET A 7 15.56 15.41 2.96
N THR A 8 15.14 15.96 4.08
CA THR A 8 15.75 17.14 4.71
C THR A 8 15.31 17.24 6.17
N GLU A 9 16.07 17.88 7.01
CA GLU A 9 15.71 18.14 8.41
C GLU A 9 14.50 19.08 8.54
N GLN A 10 14.34 20.03 7.62
CA GLN A 10 13.27 21.02 7.65
C GLN A 10 12.75 21.29 6.24
N MET A 11 11.44 21.49 6.13
CA MET A 11 10.79 21.89 4.89
C MET A 11 9.66 22.87 5.16
N ILE A 12 9.38 23.74 4.20
CA ILE A 12 8.26 24.68 4.25
C ILE A 12 7.14 24.09 3.39
N VAL A 13 5.97 23.92 3.99
CA VAL A 13 4.76 23.42 3.31
C VAL A 13 3.57 24.32 3.61
N PRO A 14 2.57 24.44 2.69
CA PRO A 14 1.33 25.15 2.97
C PRO A 14 0.58 24.46 4.13
N GLU A 15 -0.03 25.25 5.02
CA GLU A 15 -0.85 24.75 6.14
C GLU A 15 -1.96 23.79 5.66
N SER A 16 -2.55 24.06 4.50
CA SER A 16 -3.58 23.21 3.88
C SER A 16 -3.11 21.78 3.52
N CYS A 17 -1.80 21.57 3.48
CA CYS A 17 -1.19 20.25 3.26
C CYS A 17 -0.98 19.46 4.56
N LEU A 18 -1.17 20.10 5.71
CA LEU A 18 -1.01 19.46 7.01
C LEU A 18 -2.30 18.72 7.41
N ILE A 19 -2.12 17.62 8.11
CA ILE A 19 -3.18 16.92 8.84
C ILE A 19 -2.73 16.67 10.26
N GLU A 20 -3.67 16.72 11.19
CA GLU A 20 -3.40 16.36 12.58
C GLU A 20 -3.32 14.83 12.72
N LEU A 21 -2.33 14.37 13.47
CA LEU A 21 -2.19 12.97 13.85
C LEU A 21 -2.64 12.76 15.30
N ASP A 22 -3.34 11.65 15.53
CA ASP A 22 -3.68 11.21 16.87
C ASP A 22 -2.40 10.98 17.70
N SER A 23 -2.39 11.42 18.97
CA SER A 23 -1.23 11.31 19.87
C SER A 23 -0.78 9.87 20.13
N ARG A 24 -1.59 8.88 19.80
CA ARG A 24 -1.23 7.45 19.86
C ARG A 24 -0.31 7.01 18.72
N VAL A 25 -0.17 7.81 17.67
CA VAL A 25 0.70 7.51 16.53
C VAL A 25 2.13 7.88 16.90
N PRO A 26 3.08 6.93 16.92
CA PRO A 26 4.48 7.28 17.08
C PRO A 26 4.95 8.20 15.94
N VAL A 27 5.58 9.32 16.26
CA VAL A 27 6.01 10.33 15.28
C VAL A 27 6.88 9.70 14.18
N GLN A 28 7.76 8.77 14.55
CA GLN A 28 8.63 8.05 13.62
C GLN A 28 7.88 7.13 12.62
N ASP A 29 6.60 6.87 12.86
CA ASP A 29 5.76 6.06 11.97
C ASP A 29 4.84 6.92 11.08
N ALA A 30 4.83 8.25 11.28
CA ALA A 30 3.98 9.20 10.55
C ALA A 30 4.18 9.13 9.02
N CYS A 31 5.38 8.77 8.57
CA CYS A 31 5.70 8.56 7.15
C CYS A 31 4.85 7.45 6.48
N LEU A 32 4.16 6.61 7.24
CA LEU A 32 3.26 5.58 6.72
C LEU A 32 1.88 6.12 6.30
N VAL A 33 1.51 7.34 6.69
CA VAL A 33 0.23 7.94 6.29
C VAL A 33 0.13 8.02 4.76
N GLU A 34 1.20 8.40 4.07
CA GLU A 34 1.21 8.53 2.62
C GLU A 34 0.94 7.19 1.91
N PRO A 35 1.70 6.10 2.11
CA PRO A 35 1.43 4.84 1.44
C PRO A 35 0.09 4.19 1.88
N LEU A 36 -0.39 4.46 3.10
CA LEU A 36 -1.74 4.08 3.52
C LEU A 36 -2.81 4.83 2.74
N ALA A 37 -2.61 6.13 2.45
CA ALA A 37 -3.55 6.92 1.67
C ALA A 37 -3.68 6.40 0.23
N VAL A 38 -2.59 5.93 -0.37
CA VAL A 38 -2.61 5.25 -1.70
C VAL A 38 -3.53 4.03 -1.67
N ALA A 39 -3.42 3.18 -0.65
CA ALA A 39 -4.28 2.01 -0.48
C ALA A 39 -5.75 2.40 -0.26
N ILE A 40 -6.01 3.38 0.60
CA ILE A 40 -7.36 3.91 0.89
C ILE A 40 -8.00 4.45 -0.39
N HIS A 41 -7.25 5.18 -1.24
CA HIS A 41 -7.76 5.72 -2.49
C HIS A 41 -8.37 4.63 -3.39
N GLY A 42 -7.67 3.50 -3.56
CA GLY A 42 -8.18 2.36 -4.32
C GLY A 42 -9.49 1.80 -3.74
N PHE A 43 -9.61 1.74 -2.41
CA PHE A 43 -10.82 1.26 -1.74
C PHE A 43 -11.99 2.26 -1.83
N VAL A 44 -11.72 3.55 -1.73
CA VAL A 44 -12.74 4.60 -1.90
C VAL A 44 -13.29 4.57 -3.32
N LYS A 45 -12.42 4.54 -4.33
CA LYS A 45 -12.82 4.47 -5.76
C LYS A 45 -13.65 3.24 -6.09
N THR A 46 -13.39 2.11 -5.46
CA THR A 46 -14.14 0.87 -5.69
C THR A 46 -15.32 0.68 -4.73
N LYS A 47 -15.61 1.70 -3.90
CA LYS A 47 -16.69 1.67 -2.89
C LYS A 47 -16.63 0.39 -2.05
N THR A 48 -15.43 0.04 -1.60
CA THR A 48 -15.19 -1.18 -0.82
C THR A 48 -15.95 -1.16 0.51
N LYS A 49 -16.54 -2.29 0.88
CA LYS A 49 -17.35 -2.49 2.10
C LYS A 49 -16.81 -3.69 2.88
N ASN A 50 -17.13 -3.75 4.17
CA ASN A 50 -16.66 -4.75 5.11
C ASN A 50 -16.98 -6.22 4.74
N HIS A 51 -18.02 -6.47 3.95
CA HIS A 51 -18.39 -7.80 3.48
C HIS A 51 -17.59 -8.27 2.25
N HIS A 52 -16.82 -7.40 1.61
CA HIS A 52 -16.00 -7.78 0.47
C HIS A 52 -14.79 -8.60 0.93
N ARG A 53 -14.47 -9.65 0.16
CA ARG A 53 -13.19 -10.36 0.26
C ARG A 53 -12.16 -9.66 -0.62
N ILE A 54 -10.99 -9.41 -0.04
CA ILE A 54 -9.90 -8.69 -0.68
C ILE A 54 -8.72 -9.64 -0.92
N ALA A 55 -8.18 -9.65 -2.13
CA ALA A 55 -6.86 -10.21 -2.40
C ALA A 55 -5.86 -9.08 -2.59
N VAL A 56 -4.69 -9.20 -1.98
CA VAL A 56 -3.55 -8.32 -2.20
C VAL A 56 -2.45 -9.13 -2.88
N ILE A 57 -1.99 -8.67 -4.03
CA ILE A 57 -0.92 -9.29 -4.80
C ILE A 57 0.32 -8.41 -4.70
N GLY A 58 1.32 -8.91 -3.99
CA GLY A 58 2.56 -8.21 -3.66
C GLY A 58 2.62 -7.73 -2.22
N GLY A 59 3.68 -8.14 -1.49
CA GLY A 59 3.89 -7.87 -0.05
C GLY A 59 4.90 -6.76 0.24
N GLY A 60 5.15 -5.84 -0.70
CA GLY A 60 5.96 -4.64 -0.45
C GLY A 60 5.20 -3.60 0.37
N THR A 61 5.78 -2.41 0.55
CA THR A 61 5.19 -1.32 1.36
C THR A 61 3.71 -1.07 1.04
N ILE A 62 3.36 -0.92 -0.24
CA ILE A 62 1.98 -0.64 -0.66
C ILE A 62 1.06 -1.82 -0.34
N GLY A 63 1.51 -3.06 -0.59
CA GLY A 63 0.70 -4.25 -0.31
C GLY A 63 0.41 -4.43 1.18
N ILE A 64 1.42 -4.27 2.03
CA ILE A 64 1.25 -4.38 3.49
C ILE A 64 0.38 -3.23 4.04
N CYS A 65 0.53 -2.00 3.53
CA CYS A 65 -0.38 -0.89 3.82
C CYS A 65 -1.82 -1.20 3.35
N THR A 66 -1.98 -1.86 2.20
CA THR A 66 -3.30 -2.27 1.68
C THR A 66 -3.97 -3.29 2.60
N ILE A 67 -3.21 -4.23 3.17
CA ILE A 67 -3.73 -5.17 4.17
C ILE A 67 -4.24 -4.42 5.41
N ALA A 68 -3.45 -3.49 5.94
CA ALA A 68 -3.87 -2.69 7.11
C ALA A 68 -5.14 -1.88 6.82
N ALA A 69 -5.22 -1.23 5.66
CA ALA A 69 -6.40 -0.48 5.24
C ALA A 69 -7.64 -1.40 5.07
N ALA A 70 -7.49 -2.58 4.47
CA ALA A 70 -8.57 -3.57 4.36
C ALA A 70 -9.07 -4.03 5.73
N ARG A 71 -8.16 -4.31 6.65
CA ARG A 71 -8.49 -4.69 8.04
C ARG A 71 -9.18 -3.56 8.80
N TYR A 72 -8.76 -2.32 8.59
CA TYR A 72 -9.45 -1.15 9.16
C TYR A 72 -10.90 -1.05 8.70
N LEU A 73 -11.17 -1.35 7.42
CA LEU A 73 -12.53 -1.39 6.85
C LEU A 73 -13.34 -2.62 7.29
N GLY A 74 -12.76 -3.54 8.06
CA GLY A 74 -13.42 -4.78 8.52
C GLY A 74 -13.49 -5.88 7.46
N CYS A 75 -12.73 -5.77 6.37
CA CYS A 75 -12.71 -6.78 5.31
C CYS A 75 -11.87 -8.01 5.71
N LYS A 76 -12.23 -9.17 5.14
CA LYS A 76 -11.32 -10.31 5.06
C LYS A 76 -10.32 -10.06 3.93
N VAL A 77 -9.03 -10.24 4.23
CA VAL A 77 -7.94 -9.98 3.29
C VAL A 77 -7.00 -11.16 3.25
N ASP A 78 -6.62 -11.57 2.05
CA ASP A 78 -5.64 -12.61 1.79
C ASP A 78 -4.49 -12.04 0.94
N LEU A 79 -3.26 -12.53 1.16
CA LEU A 79 -2.04 -12.03 0.53
C LEU A 79 -1.40 -13.10 -0.35
N TYR A 80 -0.91 -12.68 -1.51
CA TYR A 80 0.14 -13.35 -2.25
C TYR A 80 1.40 -12.49 -2.24
N ALA A 81 2.50 -13.04 -1.76
CA ALA A 81 3.81 -12.41 -1.82
C ALA A 81 4.87 -13.44 -2.22
N LYS A 82 5.97 -12.94 -2.82
CA LYS A 82 7.04 -13.78 -3.34
C LYS A 82 8.05 -14.20 -2.26
N TYR A 83 8.21 -13.37 -1.22
CA TYR A 83 9.27 -13.51 -0.22
C TYR A 83 8.69 -13.80 1.15
N ASP A 84 9.33 -14.68 1.93
CA ASP A 84 8.85 -15.14 3.24
C ASP A 84 8.67 -13.98 4.23
N HIS A 85 9.61 -13.03 4.30
CA HIS A 85 9.50 -11.87 5.18
C HIS A 85 8.27 -11.00 4.89
N GLN A 86 7.82 -10.94 3.62
CA GLN A 86 6.60 -10.24 3.22
C GLN A 86 5.34 -11.01 3.61
N ILE A 87 5.37 -12.35 3.48
CA ILE A 87 4.29 -13.23 3.92
C ILE A 87 4.11 -13.09 5.43
N GLU A 88 5.19 -13.17 6.19
CA GLU A 88 5.17 -12.99 7.65
C GLU A 88 4.62 -11.62 8.07
N ALA A 89 5.02 -10.55 7.37
CA ALA A 89 4.51 -9.21 7.62
C ALA A 89 2.98 -9.14 7.39
N GLY A 90 2.49 -9.75 6.33
CA GLY A 90 1.05 -9.83 6.05
C GLY A 90 0.29 -10.63 7.10
N LEU A 91 0.81 -11.78 7.53
CA LEU A 91 0.22 -12.60 8.58
C LEU A 91 0.15 -11.86 9.92
N LYS A 92 1.20 -11.12 10.30
CA LYS A 92 1.21 -10.27 11.52
C LYS A 92 0.10 -9.21 11.51
N LEU A 93 -0.33 -8.75 10.32
CA LEU A 93 -1.45 -7.81 10.16
C LEU A 93 -2.79 -8.52 9.94
N GLY A 94 -2.84 -9.85 10.03
CA GLY A 94 -4.06 -10.65 9.95
C GLY A 94 -4.53 -10.92 8.52
N ALA A 95 -3.64 -10.89 7.52
CA ALA A 95 -3.93 -11.45 6.21
C ALA A 95 -3.94 -12.98 6.27
N GLY A 96 -4.80 -13.60 5.47
CA GLY A 96 -4.75 -15.03 5.20
C GLY A 96 -3.92 -15.35 3.96
N GLU A 97 -3.86 -16.64 3.61
CA GLU A 97 -3.26 -17.11 2.38
C GLU A 97 -4.22 -16.97 1.20
N LEU A 98 -3.69 -16.60 0.02
CA LEU A 98 -4.48 -16.41 -1.19
C LEU A 98 -5.20 -17.71 -1.59
N ASN A 99 -6.55 -17.68 -1.57
CA ASN A 99 -7.36 -18.84 -1.88
C ASN A 99 -8.74 -18.48 -2.49
N GLY A 100 -9.00 -18.99 -3.69
CA GLY A 100 -10.28 -18.80 -4.38
C GLY A 100 -10.41 -17.47 -5.11
N GLN A 101 -11.63 -16.89 -5.09
CA GLN A 101 -11.97 -15.66 -5.82
C GLN A 101 -12.42 -14.55 -4.89
N TYR A 102 -12.22 -13.29 -5.35
CA TYR A 102 -12.35 -12.09 -4.53
C TYR A 102 -13.21 -11.02 -5.18
N ASP A 103 -13.83 -10.21 -4.34
CA ASP A 103 -14.65 -9.08 -4.77
C ASP A 103 -13.79 -7.88 -5.18
N ARG A 104 -12.57 -7.79 -4.61
CA ARG A 104 -11.54 -6.81 -4.95
C ARG A 104 -10.20 -7.52 -4.98
N VAL A 105 -9.48 -7.37 -6.08
CA VAL A 105 -8.09 -7.81 -6.20
C VAL A 105 -7.24 -6.56 -6.38
N ILE A 106 -6.23 -6.41 -5.53
CA ILE A 106 -5.36 -5.23 -5.52
C ILE A 106 -3.96 -5.69 -5.94
N ASP A 107 -3.55 -5.34 -7.15
CA ASP A 107 -2.20 -5.61 -7.65
C ASP A 107 -1.27 -4.46 -7.25
N CYS A 108 -0.32 -4.77 -6.37
CA CYS A 108 0.68 -3.83 -5.86
C CYS A 108 2.05 -3.99 -6.53
N VAL A 109 2.15 -4.77 -7.60
CA VAL A 109 3.40 -5.09 -8.31
C VAL A 109 3.40 -4.56 -9.74
N GLY A 110 2.38 -4.90 -10.54
CA GLY A 110 2.20 -4.38 -11.89
C GLY A 110 3.06 -5.06 -12.98
N ASN A 111 3.39 -6.34 -12.82
CA ASN A 111 4.03 -7.10 -13.90
C ASN A 111 3.08 -8.15 -14.51
N ASP A 112 3.46 -8.73 -15.66
CA ASP A 112 2.60 -9.67 -16.41
C ASP A 112 2.16 -10.87 -15.58
N ASP A 113 3.04 -11.43 -14.75
CA ASP A 113 2.73 -12.60 -13.91
C ASP A 113 1.71 -12.24 -12.82
N THR A 114 1.89 -11.10 -12.15
CA THR A 114 0.95 -10.65 -11.11
C THR A 114 -0.37 -10.19 -11.70
N LEU A 115 -0.38 -9.54 -12.85
CA LEU A 115 -1.61 -9.18 -13.56
C LEU A 115 -2.41 -10.41 -13.97
N LYS A 116 -1.74 -11.45 -14.49
CA LYS A 116 -2.36 -12.74 -14.81
C LYS A 116 -2.92 -13.42 -13.56
N LEU A 117 -2.15 -13.46 -12.49
CA LEU A 117 -2.58 -14.00 -11.20
C LEU A 117 -3.82 -13.24 -10.69
N SER A 118 -3.77 -11.90 -10.71
CA SER A 118 -4.84 -11.03 -10.26
C SER A 118 -6.15 -11.28 -10.99
N VAL A 119 -6.12 -11.34 -12.33
CA VAL A 119 -7.30 -11.66 -13.14
C VAL A 119 -7.86 -13.05 -12.80
N ASN A 120 -6.97 -14.02 -12.51
CA ASN A 120 -7.39 -15.38 -12.16
C ASN A 120 -8.16 -15.45 -10.83
N HIS A 121 -7.90 -14.53 -9.92
CA HIS A 121 -8.54 -14.46 -8.60
C HIS A 121 -9.72 -13.48 -8.55
N CYS A 122 -10.03 -12.79 -9.63
CA CYS A 122 -11.22 -11.94 -9.73
C CYS A 122 -12.51 -12.76 -9.86
N LYS A 123 -13.53 -12.44 -9.06
CA LYS A 123 -14.92 -12.90 -9.31
C LYS A 123 -15.48 -12.23 -10.58
N PRO A 124 -16.48 -12.81 -11.25
CA PRO A 124 -17.23 -12.09 -12.28
C PRO A 124 -17.80 -10.77 -11.74
N GLY A 125 -17.67 -9.70 -12.53
CA GLY A 125 -18.12 -8.34 -12.17
C GLY A 125 -17.32 -7.63 -11.08
N SER A 126 -16.21 -8.22 -10.62
CA SER A 126 -15.37 -7.67 -9.54
C SER A 126 -14.43 -6.56 -10.03
N TRP A 127 -13.66 -5.98 -9.09
CA TRP A 127 -12.67 -4.97 -9.41
C TRP A 127 -11.26 -5.53 -9.29
N LEU A 128 -10.44 -5.27 -10.32
CA LEU A 128 -8.99 -5.32 -10.29
C LEU A 128 -8.45 -3.89 -10.15
N VAL A 129 -7.84 -3.58 -9.03
CA VAL A 129 -7.20 -2.28 -8.77
C VAL A 129 -5.70 -2.41 -8.98
N LEU A 130 -5.15 -1.55 -9.84
CA LEU A 130 -3.72 -1.51 -10.14
C LEU A 130 -3.09 -0.37 -9.35
N LEU A 131 -2.36 -0.71 -8.28
CA LEU A 131 -1.52 0.20 -7.49
C LEU A 131 -0.05 0.07 -7.90
N GLY A 132 0.36 -1.12 -8.36
CA GLY A 132 1.68 -1.33 -8.96
C GLY A 132 1.80 -0.60 -10.29
N ILE A 133 2.98 0.00 -10.54
CA ILE A 133 3.24 0.76 -11.78
C ILE A 133 3.82 -0.18 -12.85
N PRO A 134 3.09 -0.48 -13.93
CA PRO A 134 3.53 -1.37 -14.98
C PRO A 134 4.49 -0.64 -15.94
N LEU A 135 5.78 -0.68 -15.67
CA LEU A 135 6.80 0.02 -16.47
C LEU A 135 6.90 -0.45 -17.94
N LYS A 136 6.45 -1.68 -18.23
CA LYS A 136 6.48 -2.28 -19.59
C LYS A 136 5.11 -2.29 -20.29
N GLY A 137 4.11 -1.59 -19.73
CA GLY A 137 2.73 -1.64 -20.20
C GLY A 137 1.85 -2.62 -19.42
N ILE A 138 0.57 -2.65 -19.75
CA ILE A 138 -0.43 -3.51 -19.09
C ILE A 138 -0.81 -4.64 -20.06
N ASN A 139 -0.49 -5.88 -19.66
CA ASN A 139 -0.87 -7.07 -20.42
C ASN A 139 -1.80 -7.94 -19.56
N LEU A 140 -3.11 -7.82 -19.80
CA LEU A 140 -4.14 -8.57 -19.10
C LEU A 140 -4.63 -9.77 -19.94
N PRO A 141 -5.00 -10.90 -19.30
CA PRO A 141 -5.68 -12.02 -19.97
C PRO A 141 -7.04 -11.58 -20.56
N GLY A 142 -7.02 -11.07 -21.81
CA GLY A 142 -8.14 -10.36 -22.41
C GLY A 142 -9.45 -11.16 -22.41
N LEU A 143 -9.41 -12.43 -22.86
CA LEU A 143 -10.60 -13.26 -22.90
C LEU A 143 -11.27 -13.41 -21.53
N LYS A 144 -10.47 -13.74 -20.48
CA LYS A 144 -11.00 -13.92 -19.13
C LYS A 144 -11.50 -12.62 -18.53
N THR A 145 -10.81 -11.51 -18.79
CA THR A 145 -11.20 -10.18 -18.33
C THR A 145 -12.57 -9.78 -18.92
N ILE A 146 -12.76 -10.02 -20.21
CA ILE A 146 -14.02 -9.69 -20.92
C ILE A 146 -15.15 -10.64 -20.48
N MET A 147 -14.93 -11.94 -20.52
CA MET A 147 -15.97 -12.93 -20.19
C MET A 147 -16.46 -12.85 -18.75
N ASN A 148 -15.63 -12.38 -17.83
CA ASN A 148 -15.99 -12.16 -16.44
C ASN A 148 -16.35 -10.69 -16.13
N GLU A 149 -16.43 -9.80 -17.11
CA GLU A 149 -16.75 -8.37 -16.93
C GLU A 149 -15.92 -7.72 -15.80
N ILE A 150 -14.61 -8.05 -15.73
CA ILE A 150 -13.72 -7.54 -14.70
C ILE A 150 -13.49 -6.04 -14.92
N LYS A 151 -13.77 -5.25 -13.91
CA LYS A 151 -13.56 -3.80 -13.93
C LYS A 151 -12.13 -3.49 -13.52
N VAL A 152 -11.32 -2.96 -14.44
CA VAL A 152 -9.94 -2.60 -14.18
C VAL A 152 -9.84 -1.13 -13.82
N LEU A 153 -9.28 -0.82 -12.67
CA LEU A 153 -9.07 0.53 -12.17
C LEU A 153 -7.56 0.78 -11.96
N PRO A 154 -6.90 1.51 -12.84
CA PRO A 154 -5.62 2.13 -12.50
C PRO A 154 -5.82 3.17 -11.41
N SER A 155 -5.06 3.07 -10.32
CA SER A 155 -5.17 3.96 -9.17
C SER A 155 -3.79 4.48 -8.80
N ILE A 156 -3.63 5.79 -8.75
CA ILE A 156 -2.36 6.44 -8.45
C ILE A 156 -2.58 7.53 -7.41
N MET A 157 -1.61 7.67 -6.51
CA MET A 157 -1.61 8.70 -5.48
C MET A 157 -2.84 8.60 -4.55
N TYR A 158 -3.37 9.72 -4.16
CA TYR A 158 -4.49 9.90 -3.24
C TYR A 158 -5.25 11.18 -3.59
N SER A 159 -6.46 11.35 -3.04
CA SER A 159 -7.33 12.45 -3.39
C SER A 159 -8.21 12.85 -2.21
N SER A 160 -9.23 13.66 -2.49
CA SER A 160 -10.35 13.93 -1.61
C SER A 160 -11.63 13.48 -2.30
N THR A 161 -12.50 12.79 -1.58
CA THR A 161 -13.82 12.36 -2.08
C THR A 161 -14.87 12.85 -1.09
N ASP A 162 -15.86 13.60 -1.59
CA ASP A 162 -16.92 14.19 -0.77
C ASP A 162 -16.40 15.01 0.43
N GLY A 163 -15.30 15.75 0.21
CA GLY A 163 -14.68 16.60 1.23
C GLY A 163 -13.78 15.86 2.24
N VAL A 164 -13.70 14.54 2.19
CA VAL A 164 -12.81 13.74 3.07
C VAL A 164 -11.53 13.41 2.33
N LYS A 165 -10.39 13.78 2.90
CA LYS A 165 -9.07 13.47 2.33
C LYS A 165 -8.71 12.01 2.65
N ASP A 166 -8.16 11.28 1.66
CA ASP A 166 -7.66 9.92 1.87
C ASP A 166 -6.58 9.88 2.95
N PHE A 167 -5.79 10.95 3.10
CA PHE A 167 -4.81 11.14 4.18
C PHE A 167 -5.42 11.12 5.58
N GLU A 168 -6.59 11.72 5.76
CA GLU A 168 -7.29 11.72 7.06
C GLU A 168 -7.76 10.32 7.45
N ILE A 169 -8.22 9.54 6.45
CA ILE A 169 -8.59 8.13 6.68
C ILE A 169 -7.34 7.32 6.99
N ALA A 170 -6.25 7.54 6.26
CA ALA A 170 -4.97 6.87 6.47
C ALA A 170 -4.38 7.14 7.87
N ALA A 171 -4.49 8.37 8.37
CA ALA A 171 -4.11 8.72 9.73
C ALA A 171 -4.92 7.93 10.78
N LYS A 172 -6.24 7.74 10.54
CA LYS A 172 -7.09 6.90 11.40
C LYS A 172 -6.71 5.42 11.36
N VAL A 173 -6.30 4.90 10.18
CA VAL A 173 -5.76 3.54 10.06
C VAL A 173 -4.53 3.39 10.92
N LEU A 174 -3.59 4.33 10.82
CA LEU A 174 -2.34 4.32 11.58
C LEU A 174 -2.60 4.39 13.09
N ALA A 175 -3.52 5.24 13.54
CA ALA A 175 -3.92 5.34 14.94
C ALA A 175 -4.61 4.05 15.47
N LYS A 176 -5.31 3.32 14.60
CA LYS A 176 -5.97 2.04 14.96
C LYS A 176 -4.96 0.90 15.12
N PHE A 177 -3.85 0.95 14.39
CA PHE A 177 -2.81 -0.09 14.39
C PHE A 177 -1.45 0.51 14.77
N PRO A 178 -1.23 0.93 16.03
CA PRO A 178 -0.03 1.67 16.44
C PRO A 178 1.27 0.88 16.31
N ASN A 179 1.21 -0.43 16.11
CA ASN A 179 2.38 -1.29 15.90
C ASN A 179 2.67 -1.58 14.42
N ILE A 180 1.91 -0.98 13.50
CA ILE A 180 2.09 -1.23 12.05
C ILE A 180 3.49 -0.81 11.57
N GLY A 181 4.05 0.27 12.15
CA GLY A 181 5.40 0.73 11.85
C GLY A 181 6.46 -0.33 12.09
N LYS A 182 6.35 -1.09 13.19
CA LYS A 182 7.25 -2.19 13.51
C LYS A 182 7.23 -3.34 12.50
N THR A 183 6.13 -3.46 11.75
CA THR A 183 5.98 -4.50 10.72
C THR A 183 6.44 -4.02 9.35
N ILE A 184 6.21 -2.74 9.03
CA ILE A 184 6.46 -2.19 7.70
C ILE A 184 7.84 -1.56 7.60
N ILE A 185 8.26 -0.76 8.60
CA ILE A 185 9.55 -0.06 8.58
C ILE A 185 10.64 -1.03 9.04
N THR A 186 11.34 -1.59 8.07
CA THR A 186 12.38 -2.60 8.30
C THR A 186 13.75 -1.99 8.52
N HIS A 187 14.03 -0.83 7.89
CA HIS A 187 15.34 -0.19 7.95
C HIS A 187 15.18 1.31 8.17
N ARG A 188 16.05 1.86 9.03
CA ARG A 188 16.13 3.28 9.35
C ARG A 188 17.58 3.73 9.18
N PHE A 189 17.76 4.88 8.53
CA PHE A 189 19.06 5.47 8.25
C PHE A 189 19.03 6.95 8.60
N SER A 190 20.18 7.51 8.95
CA SER A 190 20.37 8.96 8.99
C SER A 190 20.38 9.55 7.56
N LEU A 191 20.31 10.87 7.44
CA LEU A 191 20.40 11.53 6.13
C LEU A 191 21.80 11.37 5.51
N GLU A 192 22.85 11.29 6.33
CA GLU A 192 24.23 11.08 5.92
C GLU A 192 24.45 9.71 5.29
N GLU A 193 23.67 8.70 5.71
CA GLU A 193 23.72 7.33 5.18
C GLU A 193 22.87 7.13 3.92
N SER A 194 22.53 8.21 3.20
CA SER A 194 21.59 8.17 2.07
C SER A 194 21.99 7.17 0.98
N GLU A 195 23.28 7.05 0.64
CA GLU A 195 23.76 6.10 -0.37
C GLU A 195 23.46 4.65 0.05
N GLU A 196 23.75 4.30 1.30
CA GLU A 196 23.48 2.98 1.85
C GLU A 196 21.98 2.69 1.93
N ALA A 197 21.17 3.67 2.35
CA ALA A 197 19.71 3.54 2.40
C ALA A 197 19.11 3.19 1.03
N PHE A 198 19.56 3.87 -0.03
CA PHE A 198 19.12 3.57 -1.40
C PHE A 198 19.64 2.21 -1.87
N ARG A 199 20.87 1.82 -1.50
CA ARG A 199 21.42 0.50 -1.83
C ARG A 199 20.57 -0.61 -1.20
N VAL A 200 20.25 -0.51 0.09
CA VAL A 200 19.39 -1.46 0.81
C VAL A 200 17.99 -1.51 0.22
N ALA A 201 17.41 -0.36 -0.10
CA ALA A 201 16.07 -0.31 -0.70
C ALA A 201 15.99 -0.97 -2.09
N ALA A 202 17.08 -0.94 -2.86
CA ALA A 202 17.19 -1.56 -4.19
C ALA A 202 17.53 -3.04 -4.14
N ASP A 203 18.18 -3.51 -3.09
CA ASP A 203 18.64 -4.88 -2.92
C ASP A 203 17.49 -5.81 -2.54
N LYS A 204 17.17 -6.77 -3.42
CA LYS A 204 16.11 -7.78 -3.18
C LYS A 204 16.45 -8.78 -2.07
N THR A 205 17.73 -8.88 -1.67
CA THR A 205 18.20 -9.79 -0.62
C THR A 205 18.23 -9.13 0.76
N SER A 206 18.02 -7.82 0.85
CA SER A 206 18.01 -7.07 2.11
C SER A 206 16.81 -7.34 3.00
N GLU A 207 15.81 -8.08 2.51
CA GLU A 207 14.52 -8.33 3.17
C GLU A 207 13.78 -7.01 3.54
N SER A 208 14.08 -5.92 2.84
CA SER A 208 13.45 -4.63 3.09
C SER A 208 11.99 -4.60 2.62
N ILE A 209 11.09 -4.08 3.47
CA ILE A 209 9.72 -3.71 3.10
C ILE A 209 9.65 -2.19 2.91
N LYS A 210 10.07 -1.43 3.93
CA LYS A 210 10.21 0.03 3.83
C LYS A 210 11.50 0.49 4.50
N VAL A 211 12.27 1.23 3.74
CA VAL A 211 13.45 1.96 4.21
C VAL A 211 13.06 3.42 4.40
N ILE A 212 13.46 4.03 5.51
CA ILE A 212 13.19 5.43 5.80
C ILE A 212 14.45 6.14 6.26
N PHE A 213 14.45 7.46 6.11
CA PHE A 213 15.36 8.35 6.82
C PHE A 213 14.71 8.80 8.13
N ASP A 214 15.47 8.74 9.20
CA ASP A 214 15.08 9.25 10.52
C ASP A 214 16.09 10.34 10.91
N PRO A 215 15.71 11.62 10.88
CA PRO A 215 16.63 12.71 11.18
C PRO A 215 17.09 12.76 12.64
N ASN A 216 16.53 11.90 13.51
CA ASN A 216 16.96 11.80 14.92
C ASN A 216 18.03 10.73 15.15
N ILE A 217 18.42 9.99 14.11
CA ILE A 217 19.53 9.03 14.15
C ILE A 217 20.79 9.74 13.66
N SER A 218 21.81 9.74 14.49
CA SER A 218 23.16 10.28 14.18
C SER A 218 24.14 9.14 13.92
#